data_8f513fc99d6aa67addad2d9bbac5267b
#
_entry.id   8f513fc99d6aa67addad2d9bbac5267b
#
_cell.length_a   1.000
_cell.length_b   1.000
_cell.length_c   1.000
_cell.angle_alpha   90.00
_cell.angle_beta   90.00
_cell.angle_gamma   90.00
#
_symmetry.space_group_name_H-M   'P 1'
#
loop_
_entity.id
_entity.type
_entity.pdbx_description
1 polymer ?
#
loop_
_entity_poly.entity_id
_entity_poly.type
_entity_poly.pdbx_seq_one_letter_code
_entity_poly.pdbx_strand_id
1 'polypeptide(L)'
;TIISIDEGSEYSDFCEYLLDVIPSYEINRKSNLTDSSFIQLPKNKKENNNHSQAEEDIKKILICFGGEDPKGFTIPLANVFAQAFPVAKIVAIMSNENNQQIEKNVNVVKPILNLKEHLYEYDIVVTHYGLTAFEAIYAGCGVILLPTTKLHKNLAEKYKIPLLQNENITS
;
A
#
# COMPACT_ATOMS: atom_id res chain seq x y z
N THR A 1 16.28 -18.77 -20.55
CA THR A 1 15.03 -18.00 -20.46
C THR A 1 14.99 -17.24 -19.16
N ILE A 2 14.88 -15.92 -19.23
CA ILE A 2 14.72 -15.04 -18.07
C ILE A 2 13.29 -14.51 -18.10
N ILE A 3 12.56 -14.74 -17.00
CA ILE A 3 11.21 -14.22 -16.78
C ILE A 3 11.30 -13.24 -15.64
N SER A 4 10.84 -12.02 -15.85
CA SER A 4 10.78 -10.98 -14.83
C SER A 4 9.33 -10.69 -14.44
N ILE A 5 9.11 -10.39 -13.17
CA ILE A 5 7.78 -10.09 -12.64
C ILE A 5 7.80 -8.66 -12.11
N ASP A 6 6.85 -7.84 -12.57
CA ASP A 6 6.69 -6.43 -12.19
C ASP A 6 7.99 -5.60 -12.31
N GLU A 7 8.83 -5.92 -13.30
CA GLU A 7 10.10 -5.26 -13.55
C GLU A 7 9.90 -4.03 -14.44
N GLY A 8 10.00 -2.87 -13.85
CA GLY A 8 9.82 -1.58 -14.55
C GLY A 8 11.12 -0.80 -14.80
N SER A 9 12.30 -1.39 -14.50
CA SER A 9 13.58 -0.74 -14.69
C SER A 9 14.18 -1.01 -16.07
N GLU A 10 15.36 -0.44 -16.35
CA GLU A 10 16.15 -0.70 -17.55
C GLU A 10 16.57 -2.16 -17.73
N TYR A 11 16.57 -2.95 -16.63
CA TYR A 11 16.87 -4.37 -16.70
C TYR A 11 15.78 -5.20 -17.39
N SER A 12 14.60 -4.64 -17.57
CA SER A 12 13.52 -5.27 -18.34
C SER A 12 13.94 -5.69 -19.75
N ASP A 13 14.89 -4.97 -20.37
CA ASP A 13 15.39 -5.27 -21.71
C ASP A 13 16.18 -6.56 -21.81
N PHE A 14 16.72 -7.05 -20.68
CA PHE A 14 17.44 -8.32 -20.60
C PHE A 14 16.54 -9.55 -20.41
N CYS A 15 15.24 -9.32 -20.20
CA CYS A 15 14.28 -10.38 -19.94
C CYS A 15 13.62 -10.84 -21.24
N GLU A 16 13.50 -12.16 -21.43
CA GLU A 16 12.76 -12.73 -22.56
C GLU A 16 11.26 -12.51 -22.40
N TYR A 17 10.77 -12.59 -21.15
CA TYR A 17 9.37 -12.38 -20.80
C TYR A 17 9.25 -11.41 -19.63
N LEU A 18 8.28 -10.49 -19.73
CA LEU A 18 7.83 -9.68 -18.61
C LEU A 18 6.41 -10.10 -18.24
N LEU A 19 6.18 -10.28 -16.94
CA LEU A 19 4.89 -10.56 -16.36
C LEU A 19 4.51 -9.40 -15.45
N ASP A 20 3.57 -8.56 -15.86
CA ASP A 20 3.03 -7.50 -15.04
C ASP A 20 1.80 -8.00 -14.29
N VAL A 21 1.96 -8.22 -12.99
CA VAL A 21 0.92 -8.70 -12.08
C VAL A 21 0.04 -7.53 -11.63
N ILE A 22 0.66 -6.38 -11.38
CA ILE A 22 -0.04 -5.13 -11.05
C ILE A 22 0.04 -4.16 -12.22
N PRO A 23 -0.92 -3.22 -12.36
CA PRO A 23 -0.88 -2.22 -13.41
C PRO A 23 0.44 -1.43 -13.39
N SER A 24 1.12 -1.41 -14.52
CA SER A 24 2.42 -0.75 -14.69
C SER A 24 2.43 0.16 -15.92
N TYR A 25 3.60 0.63 -16.34
CA TYR A 25 3.75 1.22 -17.67
C TYR A 25 3.74 0.11 -18.69
N GLU A 26 2.87 0.25 -19.69
CA GLU A 26 2.86 -0.65 -20.85
C GLU A 26 4.18 -0.50 -21.59
N ILE A 27 5.05 -1.48 -21.48
CA ILE A 27 6.22 -1.64 -22.33
C ILE A 27 5.74 -2.40 -23.56
N ASN A 28 5.76 -1.77 -24.71
CA ASN A 28 5.27 -2.38 -25.95
C ASN A 28 6.26 -3.44 -26.48
N ARG A 29 6.18 -4.65 -25.92
CA ARG A 29 6.99 -5.82 -26.30
C ARG A 29 6.08 -7.01 -26.57
N LYS A 30 6.43 -7.83 -27.57
CA LYS A 30 5.67 -9.05 -27.91
C LYS A 30 5.63 -10.09 -26.76
N SER A 31 6.61 -10.06 -25.87
CA SER A 31 6.76 -11.00 -24.77
C SER A 31 6.11 -10.52 -23.45
N ASN A 32 5.42 -9.39 -23.46
CA ASN A 32 4.76 -8.88 -22.27
C ASN A 32 3.45 -9.61 -22.01
N LEU A 33 3.31 -10.10 -20.80
CA LEU A 33 2.08 -10.69 -20.30
C LEU A 33 1.56 -9.79 -19.18
N THR A 34 0.35 -9.27 -19.34
CA THR A 34 -0.34 -8.49 -18.31
C THR A 34 -1.64 -9.20 -17.99
N ASP A 35 -1.74 -9.75 -16.79
CA ASP A 35 -2.95 -10.44 -16.38
C ASP A 35 -3.16 -10.30 -14.86
N SER A 36 -4.27 -9.68 -14.48
CA SER A 36 -4.68 -9.55 -13.09
C SER A 36 -5.00 -10.88 -12.41
N SER A 37 -5.19 -11.97 -13.15
CA SER A 37 -5.40 -13.31 -12.59
C SER A 37 -4.19 -13.83 -11.80
N PHE A 38 -3.00 -13.25 -12.01
CA PHE A 38 -1.81 -13.56 -11.23
C PHE A 38 -1.82 -12.93 -9.84
N ILE A 39 -2.70 -11.94 -9.58
CA ILE A 39 -2.89 -11.40 -8.23
C ILE A 39 -3.75 -12.38 -7.44
N GLN A 40 -3.21 -12.92 -6.36
CA GLN A 40 -4.01 -13.65 -5.39
C GLN A 40 -4.83 -12.68 -4.54
N LEU A 41 -6.01 -12.33 -5.01
CA LEU A 41 -6.90 -11.40 -4.32
C LEU A 41 -7.35 -11.96 -2.96
N PRO A 42 -7.64 -11.08 -1.97
CA PRO A 42 -8.22 -11.47 -0.69
C PRO A 42 -9.52 -12.25 -0.87
N LYS A 43 -9.76 -13.25 -0.04
CA LYS A 43 -11.05 -13.96 0.00
C LYS A 43 -12.13 -13.11 0.67
N ASN A 44 -11.72 -12.35 1.68
CA ASN A 44 -12.58 -11.50 2.47
C ASN A 44 -12.56 -10.07 1.94
N LYS A 45 -13.74 -9.45 1.85
CA LYS A 45 -13.91 -8.05 1.50
C LYS A 45 -15.03 -7.42 2.31
N LYS A 46 -15.01 -6.10 2.47
CA LYS A 46 -16.13 -5.37 3.06
C LYS A 46 -17.37 -5.58 2.21
N GLU A 47 -18.51 -5.76 2.86
CA GLU A 47 -19.79 -5.63 2.19
C GLU A 47 -19.93 -4.19 1.69
N ASN A 48 -20.33 -4.03 0.43
CA ASN A 48 -20.52 -2.74 -0.21
C ASN A 48 -21.67 -1.99 0.47
N ASN A 49 -21.39 -1.32 1.56
CA ASN A 49 -22.23 -0.26 2.06
C ASN A 49 -21.94 0.97 1.20
N ASN A 50 -22.85 1.31 0.29
CA ASN A 50 -22.79 2.42 -0.67
C ASN A 50 -22.80 3.81 -0.01
N HIS A 51 -22.17 3.97 1.14
CA HIS A 51 -22.10 5.23 1.83
C HIS A 51 -20.66 5.79 1.74
N SER A 52 -20.55 7.02 1.25
CA SER A 52 -19.37 7.84 1.51
C SER A 52 -19.17 7.84 3.03
N GLN A 53 -18.14 7.17 3.52
CA GLN A 53 -17.82 7.22 4.95
C GLN A 53 -17.45 8.66 5.29
N ALA A 54 -18.19 9.25 6.23
CA ALA A 54 -17.76 10.51 6.84
C ALA A 54 -16.46 10.25 7.63
N GLU A 55 -15.66 11.29 7.86
CA GLU A 55 -14.43 11.17 8.66
C GLU A 55 -14.69 10.52 10.04
N GLU A 56 -15.86 10.76 10.62
CA GLU A 56 -16.29 10.20 11.91
C GLU A 56 -16.48 8.67 11.89
N ASP A 57 -16.63 8.08 10.70
CA ASP A 57 -16.81 6.64 10.54
C ASP A 57 -15.47 5.87 10.42
N ILE A 58 -14.35 6.58 10.31
CA ILE A 58 -13.03 5.94 10.22
C ILE A 58 -12.59 5.49 11.61
N LYS A 59 -12.53 4.18 11.83
CA LYS A 59 -12.22 3.55 13.11
C LYS A 59 -10.88 2.83 13.14
N LYS A 60 -10.40 2.34 11.99
CA LYS A 60 -9.19 1.51 11.94
C LYS A 60 -8.36 1.82 10.70
N ILE A 61 -7.13 2.26 10.89
CA ILE A 61 -6.20 2.63 9.82
C ILE A 61 -4.97 1.71 9.91
N LEU A 62 -4.57 1.15 8.78
CA LEU A 62 -3.36 0.36 8.62
C LEU A 62 -2.27 1.19 7.94
N ILE A 63 -1.04 1.15 8.50
CA ILE A 63 0.15 1.69 7.86
C ILE A 63 1.14 0.55 7.63
N CYS A 64 1.43 0.26 6.37
CA CYS A 64 2.25 -0.88 5.98
C CYS A 64 3.02 -0.59 4.69
N PHE A 65 4.36 -0.62 4.76
CA PHE A 65 5.25 -0.42 3.62
C PHE A 65 5.95 -1.71 3.17
N GLY A 66 5.31 -2.87 3.38
CA GLY A 66 5.86 -4.17 3.05
C GLY A 66 6.87 -4.67 4.10
N GLY A 67 7.79 -5.54 3.68
CA GLY A 67 8.76 -6.15 4.59
C GLY A 67 9.86 -5.21 5.09
N GLU A 68 10.10 -4.11 4.38
CA GLU A 68 11.15 -3.15 4.68
C GLU A 68 10.62 -1.72 4.60
N ASP A 69 10.96 -0.92 5.62
CA ASP A 69 10.76 0.53 5.62
C ASP A 69 12.13 1.24 5.70
N PRO A 70 12.92 1.22 4.62
CA PRO A 70 14.30 1.70 4.64
C PRO A 70 14.42 3.20 4.91
N LYS A 71 13.34 3.94 4.76
CA LYS A 71 13.28 5.39 5.01
C LYS A 71 12.68 5.74 6.37
N GLY A 72 12.18 4.74 7.13
CA GLY A 72 11.60 4.96 8.44
C GLY A 72 10.31 5.78 8.45
N PHE A 73 9.48 5.69 7.41
CA PHE A 73 8.25 6.48 7.30
C PHE A 73 7.09 5.95 8.14
N THR A 74 7.14 4.68 8.57
CA THR A 74 6.01 4.02 9.24
C THR A 74 5.57 4.76 10.49
N ILE A 75 6.50 5.07 11.43
CA ILE A 75 6.13 5.71 12.68
C ILE A 75 5.78 7.19 12.53
N PRO A 76 6.56 8.02 11.80
CA PRO A 76 6.15 9.40 11.54
C PRO A 76 4.74 9.49 10.96
N LEU A 77 4.41 8.66 9.96
CA LEU A 77 3.07 8.63 9.39
C LEU A 77 2.01 8.12 10.38
N ALA A 78 2.31 7.08 11.16
CA ALA A 78 1.40 6.59 12.16
C ALA A 78 1.02 7.69 13.16
N ASN A 79 1.97 8.50 13.60
CA ASN A 79 1.72 9.62 14.49
C ASN A 79 0.89 10.74 13.82
N VAL A 80 1.19 11.07 12.55
CA VAL A 80 0.39 12.05 11.79
C VAL A 80 -1.06 11.60 11.66
N PHE A 81 -1.29 10.33 11.28
CA PHE A 81 -2.64 9.79 11.18
C PHE A 81 -3.32 9.69 12.56
N ALA A 82 -2.59 9.38 13.63
CA ALA A 82 -3.11 9.33 14.98
C ALA A 82 -3.62 10.69 15.48
N GLN A 83 -2.93 11.76 15.11
CA GLN A 83 -3.33 13.13 15.43
C GLN A 83 -4.53 13.59 14.59
N ALA A 84 -4.53 13.25 13.28
CA ALA A 84 -5.63 13.58 12.39
C ALA A 84 -6.93 12.80 12.72
N PHE A 85 -6.79 11.55 13.19
CA PHE A 85 -7.91 10.66 13.53
C PHE A 85 -7.81 10.18 14.99
N PRO A 86 -8.05 11.05 15.97
CA PRO A 86 -7.77 10.76 17.40
C PRO A 86 -8.63 9.64 17.98
N VAL A 87 -9.77 9.32 17.36
CA VAL A 87 -10.67 8.23 17.77
C VAL A 87 -10.40 6.91 17.04
N ALA A 88 -9.63 6.96 15.96
CA ALA A 88 -9.28 5.77 15.19
C ALA A 88 -8.12 5.01 15.83
N LYS A 89 -8.14 3.69 15.68
CA LYS A 89 -7.01 2.82 16.02
C LYS A 89 -6.06 2.76 14.82
N ILE A 90 -4.83 3.22 15.01
CA ILE A 90 -3.78 3.13 13.99
C ILE A 90 -2.96 1.86 14.23
N VAL A 91 -2.83 1.02 13.23
CA VAL A 91 -1.99 -0.18 13.26
C VAL A 91 -0.81 0.03 12.32
N ALA A 92 0.40 0.02 12.86
CA ALA A 92 1.63 0.21 12.11
C ALA A 92 2.42 -1.11 12.06
N ILE A 93 2.67 -1.64 10.86
CA ILE A 93 3.43 -2.89 10.70
C ILE A 93 4.91 -2.57 10.52
N MET A 94 5.75 -3.14 11.39
CA MET A 94 7.21 -3.01 11.33
C MET A 94 7.89 -4.33 11.65
N SER A 95 8.99 -4.62 10.94
CA SER A 95 9.83 -5.80 11.19
C SER A 95 10.81 -5.56 12.33
N ASN A 96 11.31 -4.34 12.48
CA ASN A 96 12.35 -3.95 13.43
C ASN A 96 11.77 -3.27 14.67
N GLU A 97 12.52 -3.35 15.78
CA GLU A 97 12.20 -2.58 16.98
C GLU A 97 12.33 -1.08 16.71
N ASN A 98 11.49 -0.31 17.36
CA ASN A 98 11.45 1.14 17.22
C ASN A 98 11.56 1.81 18.60
N ASN A 99 12.43 2.81 18.70
CA ASN A 99 12.62 3.63 19.89
C ASN A 99 12.01 5.04 19.76
N GLN A 100 11.23 5.31 18.71
CA GLN A 100 10.59 6.60 18.53
C GLN A 100 9.37 6.74 19.44
N GLN A 101 9.02 7.99 19.75
CA GLN A 101 7.80 8.29 20.48
C GLN A 101 6.57 7.91 19.62
N ILE A 102 5.61 7.26 20.25
CA ILE A 102 4.40 6.73 19.59
C ILE A 102 3.17 7.34 20.27
N GLU A 103 2.21 7.80 19.46
CA GLU A 103 0.93 8.29 19.93
C GLU A 103 0.08 7.17 20.58
N LYS A 104 -0.81 7.53 21.52
CA LYS A 104 -1.54 6.57 22.36
C LYS A 104 -2.45 5.61 21.57
N ASN A 105 -3.00 6.07 20.45
CA ASN A 105 -3.88 5.28 19.59
C ASN A 105 -3.13 4.53 18.47
N VAL A 106 -1.78 4.57 18.47
CA VAL A 106 -0.92 3.81 17.57
C VAL A 106 -0.52 2.47 18.22
N ASN A 107 -0.74 1.39 17.50
CA ASN A 107 -0.31 0.04 17.88
C ASN A 107 0.70 -0.48 16.84
N VAL A 108 1.96 -0.61 17.23
CA VAL A 108 3.01 -1.19 16.39
C VAL A 108 2.98 -2.70 16.51
N VAL A 109 2.92 -3.38 15.37
CA VAL A 109 2.85 -4.84 15.31
C VAL A 109 3.91 -5.39 14.36
N LYS A 110 4.32 -6.63 14.59
CA LYS A 110 5.17 -7.39 13.67
C LYS A 110 4.39 -7.73 12.39
N PRO A 111 5.07 -8.11 11.29
CA PRO A 111 4.41 -8.53 10.06
C PRO A 111 3.33 -9.58 10.32
N ILE A 112 2.14 -9.31 9.78
CA ILE A 112 0.96 -10.15 9.94
C ILE A 112 0.99 -11.23 8.85
N LEU A 113 0.94 -12.49 9.26
CA LEU A 113 0.85 -13.61 8.33
C LEU A 113 -0.48 -13.51 7.56
N ASN A 114 -0.41 -13.67 6.23
CA ASN A 114 -1.58 -13.54 5.35
C ASN A 114 -2.35 -12.20 5.52
N LEU A 115 -1.62 -11.10 5.66
CA LEU A 115 -2.19 -9.76 5.86
C LEU A 115 -3.38 -9.49 4.92
N LYS A 116 -3.29 -9.92 3.67
CA LYS A 116 -4.35 -9.72 2.66
C LYS A 116 -5.73 -10.20 3.11
N GLU A 117 -5.81 -11.29 3.88
CA GLU A 117 -7.07 -11.84 4.37
C GLU A 117 -7.68 -11.03 5.52
N HIS A 118 -6.93 -10.07 6.08
CA HIS A 118 -7.32 -9.19 7.18
C HIS A 118 -7.51 -7.73 6.74
N LEU A 119 -7.23 -7.39 5.47
CA LEU A 119 -7.32 -6.01 4.99
C LEU A 119 -8.74 -5.44 5.12
N TYR A 120 -9.77 -6.25 4.91
CA TYR A 120 -11.18 -5.85 5.04
C TYR A 120 -11.55 -5.29 6.42
N GLU A 121 -10.71 -5.54 7.44
CA GLU A 121 -10.92 -5.02 8.80
C GLU A 121 -10.54 -3.53 8.94
N TYR A 122 -9.84 -2.95 7.95
CA TYR A 122 -9.34 -1.58 8.00
C TYR A 122 -10.17 -0.67 7.11
N ASP A 123 -10.42 0.57 7.57
CA ASP A 123 -11.14 1.57 6.79
C ASP A 123 -10.21 2.23 5.78
N ILE A 124 -8.96 2.51 6.20
CA ILE A 124 -7.92 3.08 5.36
C ILE A 124 -6.66 2.22 5.46
N VAL A 125 -6.00 2.04 4.32
CA VAL A 125 -4.67 1.44 4.22
C VAL A 125 -3.71 2.45 3.61
N VAL A 126 -2.66 2.80 4.35
CA VAL A 126 -1.57 3.66 3.90
C VAL A 126 -0.38 2.77 3.54
N THR A 127 0.03 2.81 2.29
CA THR A 127 1.08 1.93 1.76
C THR A 127 1.84 2.62 0.60
N HIS A 128 2.76 1.92 -0.02
CA HIS A 128 3.35 2.33 -1.30
C HIS A 128 2.63 1.65 -2.48
N TYR A 129 2.97 2.06 -3.71
CA TYR A 129 2.45 1.39 -4.90
C TYR A 129 2.99 -0.05 -4.96
N GLY A 130 2.11 -1.04 -4.91
CA GLY A 130 2.48 -2.46 -4.88
C GLY A 130 1.26 -3.35 -4.63
N LEU A 131 1.47 -4.66 -4.49
CA LEU A 131 0.41 -5.65 -4.32
C LEU A 131 -0.56 -5.31 -3.19
N THR A 132 -0.05 -4.90 -2.02
CA THR A 132 -0.87 -4.54 -0.86
C THR A 132 -1.89 -3.44 -1.18
N ALA A 133 -1.53 -2.47 -2.03
CA ALA A 133 -2.46 -1.42 -2.44
C ALA A 133 -3.66 -2.00 -3.21
N PHE A 134 -3.41 -2.88 -4.18
CA PHE A 134 -4.47 -3.51 -4.97
C PHE A 134 -5.30 -4.51 -4.17
N GLU A 135 -4.66 -5.27 -3.28
CA GLU A 135 -5.35 -6.16 -2.34
C GLU A 135 -6.28 -5.37 -1.42
N ALA A 136 -5.83 -4.21 -0.90
CA ALA A 136 -6.63 -3.33 -0.05
C ALA A 136 -7.81 -2.71 -0.80
N ILE A 137 -7.61 -2.23 -2.03
CA ILE A 137 -8.69 -1.73 -2.90
C ILE A 137 -9.74 -2.83 -3.10
N TYR A 138 -9.30 -4.04 -3.42
CA TYR A 138 -10.21 -5.17 -3.62
C TYR A 138 -10.96 -5.56 -2.35
N ALA A 139 -10.30 -5.49 -1.20
CA ALA A 139 -10.90 -5.74 0.11
C ALA A 139 -11.91 -4.66 0.54
N GLY A 140 -12.05 -3.57 -0.23
CA GLY A 140 -12.98 -2.48 0.04
C GLY A 140 -12.46 -1.43 1.02
N CYS A 141 -11.13 -1.30 1.17
CA CYS A 141 -10.51 -0.25 1.96
C CYS A 141 -10.33 1.04 1.14
N GLY A 142 -10.37 2.20 1.79
CA GLY A 142 -9.75 3.40 1.26
C GLY A 142 -8.23 3.21 1.19
N VAL A 143 -7.60 3.61 0.09
CA VAL A 143 -6.15 3.48 -0.07
C VAL A 143 -5.50 4.82 -0.30
N ILE A 144 -4.45 5.10 0.47
CA ILE A 144 -3.61 6.29 0.33
C ILE A 144 -2.16 5.82 0.11
N LEU A 145 -1.52 6.32 -0.94
CA LEU A 145 -0.16 5.92 -1.27
C LEU A 145 0.87 6.96 -0.84
N LEU A 146 1.97 6.49 -0.26
CA LEU A 146 3.19 7.27 -0.11
C LEU A 146 4.12 6.94 -1.28
N PRO A 147 4.44 7.90 -2.15
CA PRO A 147 5.33 7.66 -3.28
C PRO A 147 6.79 7.58 -2.81
N THR A 148 7.31 6.37 -2.71
CA THR A 148 8.71 6.13 -2.31
C THR A 148 9.70 6.36 -3.45
N THR A 149 9.24 6.31 -4.70
CA THR A 149 10.01 6.55 -5.91
C THR A 149 9.23 7.42 -6.90
N LYS A 150 9.94 8.02 -7.87
CA LYS A 150 9.30 8.76 -8.98
C LYS A 150 8.38 7.86 -9.81
N LEU A 151 8.78 6.60 -10.00
CA LEU A 151 7.97 5.60 -10.70
C LEU A 151 6.65 5.38 -9.97
N HIS A 152 6.67 5.12 -8.67
CA HIS A 152 5.47 4.92 -7.85
C HIS A 152 4.54 6.14 -7.89
N LYS A 153 5.11 7.36 -7.84
CA LYS A 153 4.32 8.59 -7.98
C LYS A 153 3.58 8.64 -9.32
N ASN A 154 4.31 8.45 -10.41
CA ASN A 154 3.74 8.52 -11.76
C ASN A 154 2.67 7.44 -11.99
N LEU A 155 2.86 6.22 -11.46
CA LEU A 155 1.89 5.14 -11.56
C LEU A 155 0.62 5.45 -10.75
N ALA A 156 0.76 5.95 -9.53
CA ALA A 156 -0.37 6.34 -8.71
C ALA A 156 -1.20 7.46 -9.35
N GLU A 157 -0.54 8.47 -9.94
CA GLU A 157 -1.18 9.54 -10.69
C GLU A 157 -1.91 9.00 -11.95
N LYS A 158 -1.26 8.11 -12.70
CA LYS A 158 -1.85 7.45 -13.88
C LYS A 158 -3.15 6.71 -13.53
N TYR A 159 -3.15 5.99 -12.42
CA TYR A 159 -4.31 5.20 -11.98
C TYR A 159 -5.22 5.94 -10.99
N LYS A 160 -4.97 7.25 -10.75
CA LYS A 160 -5.79 8.12 -9.90
C LYS A 160 -5.97 7.60 -8.47
N ILE A 161 -4.93 6.98 -7.91
CA ILE A 161 -4.92 6.56 -6.52
C ILE A 161 -4.44 7.74 -5.66
N PRO A 162 -5.11 8.07 -4.55
CA PRO A 162 -4.72 9.18 -3.68
C PRO A 162 -3.27 9.07 -3.20
N LEU A 163 -2.56 10.20 -3.24
CA LEU A 163 -1.16 10.31 -2.83
C LEU A 163 -1.00 11.23 -1.61
N LEU A 164 -0.15 10.82 -0.68
CA LEU A 164 0.41 11.72 0.34
C LEU A 164 1.50 12.59 -0.29
N GLN A 165 1.48 13.87 0.03
CA GLN A 165 2.55 14.80 -0.34
C GLN A 165 3.67 14.70 0.70
N ASN A 166 4.93 14.53 0.24
CA ASN A 166 6.09 14.32 1.12
C ASN A 166 6.38 15.50 2.07
N GLU A 167 5.85 16.68 1.79
CA GLU A 167 6.05 17.88 2.61
C GLU A 167 5.45 17.76 4.01
N ASN A 168 4.52 16.84 4.21
CA ASN A 168 3.80 16.64 5.48
C ASN A 168 4.47 15.62 6.42
N ILE A 169 5.62 15.03 6.03
CA ILE A 169 6.23 13.92 6.78
C ILE A 169 7.49 14.35 7.53
N THR A 170 8.03 15.55 7.28
CA THR A 170 9.31 16.05 7.80
C THR A 170 9.19 17.18 8.84
N SER A 171 8.01 17.38 9.42
CA SER A 171 7.82 18.37 10.48
C SER A 171 7.82 17.75 11.88
#